data_7e5a3cfc5a8e4427192c6710bf0a5759
#
_entry.id   7e5a3cfc5a8e4427192c6710bf0a5759
#
_cell.length_a   1.000
_cell.length_b   1.000
_cell.length_c   1.000
_cell.angle_alpha   90.00
_cell.angle_beta   90.00
_cell.angle_gamma   90.00
#
_symmetry.space_group_name_H-M   'P 1'
#
loop_
_entity.id
_entity.type
_entity.pdbx_description
1 polymer ?
#
loop_
_entity_poly.entity_id
_entity_poly.type
_entity_poly.pdbx_seq_one_letter_code
_entity_poly.pdbx_strand_id
1 'polypeptide(L)'
;MIIARGLRKSFGDFEAVKGIDVEVRAGEAFGFLGPNGAGKSSTMRMIAAVSPVSGGELRILGMDPATHGPAIRGRLGVCPQEDTLDNELNVRDNLYIYGRYFGIPKAEVNERTDELLEFVQLTEKSKAKVEDLSGGMKRRLTIARSLINRPDLLLLDEPTTGLDPQARHVLWDKLFRLKQAGVTLVITTHYMDEAEQLCDRLVVMDKGLIVAEGSPLALIREHSTREVAELRFGVGEHEALAEKVADLGERVEVLPDRLLVYSDDGEEVIAKVHERGLEPVAVLVRRSTLEDVFLSLTGRTLVD
;
A
#
# COMPACT_ATOMS: atom_id res chain seq x y z
N MET A 1 -15.96 -9.71 -2.22
CA MET A 1 -16.22 -8.35 -1.66
C MET A 1 -16.31 -7.28 -2.73
N ILE A 2 -15.31 -7.15 -3.58
CA ILE A 2 -15.28 -6.21 -4.71
C ILE A 2 -15.08 -7.00 -5.99
N ILE A 3 -15.81 -6.63 -7.04
CA ILE A 3 -15.64 -7.17 -8.39
C ILE A 3 -15.64 -5.96 -9.34
N ALA A 4 -14.55 -5.77 -10.06
CA ALA A 4 -14.42 -4.79 -11.13
C ALA A 4 -14.10 -5.52 -12.45
N ARG A 5 -14.75 -5.13 -13.54
CA ARG A 5 -14.52 -5.67 -14.89
C ARG A 5 -14.42 -4.51 -15.89
N GLY A 6 -13.28 -4.43 -16.54
CA GLY A 6 -12.99 -3.34 -17.48
C GLY A 6 -13.19 -1.96 -16.87
N LEU A 7 -12.91 -1.79 -15.56
CA LEU A 7 -13.19 -0.57 -14.80
C LEU A 7 -12.40 0.62 -15.36
N ARG A 8 -13.10 1.72 -15.68
CA ARG A 8 -12.49 2.92 -16.25
C ARG A 8 -12.84 4.16 -15.44
N LYS A 9 -11.88 5.08 -15.40
CA LYS A 9 -12.09 6.43 -14.84
C LYS A 9 -11.44 7.48 -15.72
N SER A 10 -12.25 8.42 -16.20
CA SER A 10 -11.78 9.57 -16.97
C SER A 10 -12.13 10.88 -16.27
N PHE A 11 -11.28 11.88 -16.46
CA PHE A 11 -11.45 13.27 -16.05
C PHE A 11 -11.20 14.15 -17.29
N GLY A 12 -12.28 14.54 -17.97
CA GLY A 12 -12.17 15.13 -19.32
C GLY A 12 -11.47 14.14 -20.26
N ASP A 13 -10.42 14.59 -20.93
CA ASP A 13 -9.65 13.78 -21.89
C ASP A 13 -8.61 12.87 -21.21
N PHE A 14 -8.38 13.03 -19.91
CA PHE A 14 -7.41 12.22 -19.18
C PHE A 14 -8.05 10.96 -18.61
N GLU A 15 -7.58 9.79 -19.07
CA GLU A 15 -8.01 8.49 -18.57
C GLU A 15 -7.06 8.02 -17.45
N ALA A 16 -7.52 8.16 -16.21
CA ALA A 16 -6.76 7.80 -15.01
C ALA A 16 -6.75 6.29 -14.71
N VAL A 17 -7.82 5.57 -15.12
CA VAL A 17 -7.94 4.10 -14.99
C VAL A 17 -8.47 3.58 -16.34
N LYS A 18 -7.73 2.64 -16.94
CA LYS A 18 -7.84 2.28 -18.36
C LYS A 18 -8.40 0.87 -18.60
N GLY A 19 -9.43 0.48 -17.86
CA GLY A 19 -10.09 -0.81 -18.05
C GLY A 19 -9.41 -1.93 -17.26
N ILE A 20 -9.36 -1.79 -15.94
CA ILE A 20 -8.77 -2.78 -15.04
C ILE A 20 -9.79 -3.82 -14.59
N ASP A 21 -9.33 -5.05 -14.40
CA ASP A 21 -10.08 -6.14 -13.78
C ASP A 21 -9.51 -6.40 -12.39
N VAL A 22 -10.37 -6.41 -11.37
CA VAL A 22 -9.97 -6.63 -9.98
C VAL A 22 -11.04 -7.43 -9.25
N GLU A 23 -10.60 -8.41 -8.46
CA GLU A 23 -11.44 -9.15 -7.54
C GLU A 23 -10.84 -9.15 -6.14
N VAL A 24 -11.56 -8.60 -5.16
CA VAL A 24 -11.18 -8.63 -3.74
C VAL A 24 -12.10 -9.59 -2.99
N ARG A 25 -11.52 -10.56 -2.30
CA ARG A 25 -12.25 -11.59 -1.55
C ARG A 25 -12.54 -11.10 -0.12
N ALA A 26 -13.50 -11.76 0.53
CA ALA A 26 -13.79 -11.46 1.94
C ALA A 26 -12.62 -11.93 2.84
N GLY A 27 -12.24 -11.08 3.80
CA GLY A 27 -11.22 -11.39 4.80
C GLY A 27 -9.78 -11.29 4.29
N GLU A 28 -9.54 -10.92 3.01
CA GLU A 28 -8.17 -10.71 2.52
C GLU A 28 -7.70 -9.25 2.72
N ALA A 29 -6.40 -9.06 2.79
CA ALA A 29 -5.76 -7.79 2.60
C ALA A 29 -5.27 -7.69 1.15
N PHE A 30 -5.89 -6.80 0.37
CA PHE A 30 -5.61 -6.60 -1.04
C PHE A 30 -4.91 -5.25 -1.27
N GLY A 31 -3.79 -5.26 -2.00
CA GLY A 31 -2.97 -4.10 -2.28
C GLY A 31 -3.12 -3.54 -3.70
N PHE A 32 -3.12 -2.22 -3.82
CA PHE A 32 -2.84 -1.51 -5.06
C PHE A 32 -1.45 -0.85 -4.91
N LEU A 33 -0.43 -1.46 -5.50
CA LEU A 33 0.94 -0.97 -5.48
C LEU A 33 1.26 -0.21 -6.75
N GLY A 34 1.96 0.90 -6.67
CA GLY A 34 2.41 1.65 -7.84
C GLY A 34 2.78 3.10 -7.54
N PRO A 35 3.37 3.83 -8.50
CA PRO A 35 3.81 5.21 -8.31
C PRO A 35 2.63 6.18 -8.20
N ASN A 36 2.95 7.43 -7.86
CA ASN A 36 1.98 8.51 -7.92
C ASN A 36 1.46 8.67 -9.35
N GLY A 37 0.15 8.90 -9.48
CA GLY A 37 -0.50 9.00 -10.80
C GLY A 37 -0.81 7.65 -11.48
N ALA A 38 -0.50 6.49 -10.88
CA ALA A 38 -0.82 5.17 -11.45
C ALA A 38 -2.32 4.84 -11.49
N GLY A 39 -3.18 5.65 -10.86
CA GLY A 39 -4.63 5.41 -10.83
C GLY A 39 -5.16 4.82 -9.53
N LYS A 40 -4.30 4.54 -8.54
CA LYS A 40 -4.65 3.93 -7.24
C LYS A 40 -5.77 4.67 -6.50
N SER A 41 -5.56 5.95 -6.19
CA SER A 41 -6.55 6.76 -5.46
C SER A 41 -7.84 6.98 -6.25
N SER A 42 -7.78 7.04 -7.60
CA SER A 42 -8.98 7.09 -8.44
C SER A 42 -9.78 5.80 -8.33
N THR A 43 -9.12 4.65 -8.36
CA THR A 43 -9.75 3.34 -8.14
C THR A 43 -10.35 3.25 -6.73
N MET A 44 -9.60 3.68 -5.72
CA MET A 44 -10.07 3.70 -4.33
C MET A 44 -11.33 4.56 -4.15
N ARG A 45 -11.39 5.75 -4.78
CA ARG A 45 -12.57 6.64 -4.74
C ARG A 45 -13.80 6.03 -5.42
N MET A 46 -13.63 5.25 -6.49
CA MET A 46 -14.73 4.50 -7.11
C MET A 46 -15.22 3.39 -6.18
N ILE A 47 -14.31 2.63 -5.56
CA ILE A 47 -14.63 1.59 -4.57
C ILE A 47 -15.31 2.20 -3.33
N ALA A 48 -14.90 3.37 -2.88
CA ALA A 48 -15.56 4.10 -1.79
C ALA A 48 -16.96 4.64 -2.15
N ALA A 49 -17.42 4.46 -3.39
CA ALA A 49 -18.68 4.99 -3.93
C ALA A 49 -18.81 6.52 -3.73
N VAL A 50 -17.69 7.26 -3.88
CA VAL A 50 -17.63 8.74 -3.83
C VAL A 50 -17.24 9.35 -5.18
N SER A 51 -16.82 8.53 -6.15
CA SER A 51 -16.54 8.94 -7.52
C SER A 51 -17.29 8.03 -8.49
N PRO A 52 -18.02 8.58 -9.50
CA PRO A 52 -18.70 7.75 -10.47
C PRO A 52 -17.70 7.00 -11.36
N VAL A 53 -18.10 5.80 -11.78
CA VAL A 53 -17.40 5.00 -12.78
C VAL A 53 -17.63 5.62 -14.17
N SER A 54 -16.58 5.71 -14.99
CA SER A 54 -16.69 6.23 -16.36
C SER A 54 -16.96 5.12 -17.40
N GLY A 55 -16.64 3.86 -17.05
CA GLY A 55 -16.89 2.70 -17.90
C GLY A 55 -16.54 1.41 -17.19
N GLY A 56 -17.01 0.28 -17.74
CA GLY A 56 -16.87 -1.02 -17.11
C GLY A 56 -17.91 -1.30 -16.03
N GLU A 57 -17.69 -2.32 -15.25
CA GLU A 57 -18.58 -2.79 -14.18
C GLU A 57 -17.85 -2.73 -12.82
N LEU A 58 -18.58 -2.30 -11.78
CA LEU A 58 -18.09 -2.33 -10.40
C LEU A 58 -19.21 -2.82 -9.48
N ARG A 59 -18.90 -3.83 -8.68
CA ARG A 59 -19.76 -4.34 -7.60
C ARG A 59 -18.99 -4.29 -6.29
N ILE A 60 -19.62 -3.75 -5.27
CA ILE A 60 -19.06 -3.61 -3.92
C ILE A 60 -20.06 -4.20 -2.95
N LEU A 61 -19.66 -5.22 -2.18
CA LEU A 61 -20.55 -5.98 -1.31
C LEU A 61 -21.79 -6.53 -2.05
N GLY A 62 -21.63 -6.89 -3.34
CA GLY A 62 -22.69 -7.34 -4.25
C GLY A 62 -23.58 -6.22 -4.81
N MET A 63 -23.36 -4.97 -4.43
CA MET A 63 -24.18 -3.80 -4.81
C MET A 63 -23.50 -2.96 -5.88
N ASP A 64 -24.30 -2.26 -6.68
CA ASP A 64 -23.86 -1.29 -7.67
C ASP A 64 -23.67 0.08 -6.99
N PRO A 65 -22.46 0.69 -7.04
CA PRO A 65 -22.20 1.96 -6.39
C PRO A 65 -23.00 3.14 -7.00
N ALA A 66 -23.45 3.05 -8.26
CA ALA A 66 -24.24 4.09 -8.91
C ALA A 66 -25.65 4.20 -8.28
N THR A 67 -26.23 3.08 -7.86
CA THR A 67 -27.60 3.02 -7.34
C THR A 67 -27.67 2.81 -5.83
N HIS A 68 -26.67 2.21 -5.21
CA HIS A 68 -26.62 1.83 -3.81
C HIS A 68 -25.50 2.52 -3.01
N GLY A 69 -24.96 3.65 -3.50
CA GLY A 69 -23.83 4.35 -2.87
C GLY A 69 -23.98 4.57 -1.35
N PRO A 70 -25.11 5.11 -0.83
CA PRO A 70 -25.29 5.29 0.61
C PRO A 70 -25.24 3.98 1.41
N ALA A 71 -25.86 2.90 0.92
CA ALA A 71 -25.86 1.58 1.58
C ALA A 71 -24.45 0.98 1.60
N ILE A 72 -23.69 1.12 0.52
CA ILE A 72 -22.28 0.72 0.45
C ILE A 72 -21.49 1.51 1.48
N ARG A 73 -21.52 2.85 1.46
CA ARG A 73 -20.76 3.70 2.39
C ARG A 73 -21.07 3.43 3.85
N GLY A 74 -22.32 3.05 4.18
CA GLY A 74 -22.68 2.65 5.53
C GLY A 74 -21.95 1.41 6.05
N ARG A 75 -21.41 0.58 5.16
CA ARG A 75 -20.68 -0.66 5.46
C ARG A 75 -19.19 -0.57 5.18
N LEU A 76 -18.70 0.62 4.76
CA LEU A 76 -17.28 0.89 4.54
C LEU A 76 -16.66 1.67 5.70
N GLY A 77 -15.40 1.38 5.99
CA GLY A 77 -14.50 2.29 6.66
C GLY A 77 -13.56 2.90 5.63
N VAL A 78 -13.34 4.20 5.70
CA VAL A 78 -12.42 4.88 4.78
C VAL A 78 -11.42 5.70 5.58
N CYS A 79 -10.14 5.37 5.41
CA CYS A 79 -9.02 6.13 5.93
C CYS A 79 -8.32 6.81 4.74
N PRO A 80 -8.62 8.08 4.47
CA PRO A 80 -8.01 8.80 3.35
C PRO A 80 -6.52 9.08 3.60
N GLN A 81 -5.80 9.48 2.56
CA GLN A 81 -4.38 9.85 2.65
C GLN A 81 -4.18 11.03 3.60
N GLU A 82 -4.99 12.08 3.47
CA GLU A 82 -4.95 13.23 4.35
C GLU A 82 -5.75 12.99 5.64
N ASP A 83 -5.29 13.57 6.74
CA ASP A 83 -6.05 13.55 7.99
C ASP A 83 -7.26 14.48 7.85
N THR A 84 -8.44 13.91 7.99
CA THR A 84 -9.72 14.63 7.92
C THR A 84 -10.37 14.75 9.31
N LEU A 85 -9.53 14.83 10.35
CA LEU A 85 -9.97 15.02 11.74
C LEU A 85 -10.51 16.43 11.94
N ASP A 86 -11.51 16.57 12.82
CA ASP A 86 -12.02 17.86 13.23
C ASP A 86 -11.14 18.44 14.33
N ASN A 87 -10.47 19.55 14.06
CA ASN A 87 -9.54 20.19 14.98
C ASN A 87 -10.26 20.92 16.13
N GLU A 88 -11.54 21.26 15.99
CA GLU A 88 -12.33 21.87 17.06
C GLU A 88 -12.74 20.85 18.14
N LEU A 89 -12.67 19.55 17.80
CA LEU A 89 -13.04 18.47 18.68
C LEU A 89 -11.80 17.85 19.36
N ASN A 90 -11.98 17.30 20.55
CA ASN A 90 -10.99 16.45 21.16
C ASN A 90 -10.96 15.05 20.50
N VAL A 91 -9.99 14.24 20.88
CA VAL A 91 -9.77 12.88 20.34
C VAL A 91 -11.02 12.01 20.47
N ARG A 92 -11.65 12.00 21.67
CA ARG A 92 -12.85 11.21 21.93
C ARG A 92 -14.04 11.69 21.09
N ASP A 93 -14.25 12.99 21.05
CA ASP A 93 -15.40 13.59 20.37
C ASP A 93 -15.32 13.38 18.85
N ASN A 94 -14.12 13.33 18.26
CA ASN A 94 -13.94 12.94 16.86
C ASN A 94 -14.53 11.56 16.54
N LEU A 95 -14.33 10.58 17.42
CA LEU A 95 -14.91 9.24 17.25
C LEU A 95 -16.42 9.26 17.54
N TYR A 96 -16.81 9.88 18.64
CA TYR A 96 -18.19 9.93 19.07
C TYR A 96 -19.11 10.57 18.02
N ILE A 97 -18.76 11.77 17.54
CA ILE A 97 -19.59 12.49 16.56
C ILE A 97 -19.64 11.74 15.23
N TYR A 98 -18.52 11.17 14.80
CA TYR A 98 -18.47 10.39 13.57
C TYR A 98 -19.35 9.14 13.65
N GLY A 99 -19.38 8.44 14.80
CA GLY A 99 -20.30 7.34 15.05
C GLY A 99 -21.77 7.79 15.01
N ARG A 100 -22.06 9.01 15.48
CA ARG A 100 -23.42 9.57 15.42
C ARG A 100 -23.87 9.86 13.98
N TYR A 101 -22.97 10.19 13.06
CA TYR A 101 -23.31 10.34 11.64
C TYR A 101 -23.77 9.02 11.00
N PHE A 102 -23.31 7.87 11.49
CA PHE A 102 -23.82 6.56 11.09
C PHE A 102 -25.14 6.16 11.78
N GLY A 103 -25.71 7.03 12.61
CA GLY A 103 -26.96 6.75 13.33
C GLY A 103 -26.83 5.78 14.51
N ILE A 104 -25.60 5.44 14.92
CA ILE A 104 -25.35 4.53 16.04
C ILE A 104 -25.90 5.13 17.35
N PRO A 105 -26.60 4.37 18.20
CA PRO A 105 -27.13 4.85 19.47
C PRO A 105 -26.04 5.39 20.40
N LYS A 106 -26.36 6.40 21.24
CA LYS A 106 -25.38 7.06 22.12
C LYS A 106 -24.62 6.10 23.03
N ALA A 107 -25.28 5.12 23.61
CA ALA A 107 -24.64 4.15 24.51
C ALA A 107 -23.59 3.31 23.73
N GLU A 108 -24.00 2.79 22.58
CA GLU A 108 -23.13 1.96 21.72
C GLU A 108 -21.94 2.75 21.16
N VAL A 109 -22.15 4.01 20.74
CA VAL A 109 -21.03 4.86 20.27
C VAL A 109 -20.02 5.10 21.39
N ASN A 110 -20.48 5.33 22.64
CA ASN A 110 -19.57 5.54 23.76
C ASN A 110 -18.70 4.30 24.03
N GLU A 111 -19.33 3.14 24.13
CA GLU A 111 -18.63 1.85 24.30
C GLU A 111 -17.62 1.62 23.16
N ARG A 112 -18.09 1.78 21.93
CA ARG A 112 -17.24 1.61 20.74
C ARG A 112 -16.09 2.61 20.69
N THR A 113 -16.30 3.85 21.13
CA THR A 113 -15.26 4.87 21.23
C THR A 113 -14.16 4.43 22.21
N ASP A 114 -14.54 3.90 23.38
CA ASP A 114 -13.59 3.42 24.39
C ASP A 114 -12.77 2.23 23.87
N GLU A 115 -13.43 1.24 23.24
CA GLU A 115 -12.76 0.11 22.59
C GLU A 115 -11.73 0.57 21.53
N LEU A 116 -12.12 1.52 20.68
CA LEU A 116 -11.25 2.00 19.61
C LEU A 116 -10.09 2.86 20.13
N LEU A 117 -10.31 3.67 21.16
CA LEU A 117 -9.22 4.42 21.81
C LEU A 117 -8.19 3.49 22.45
N GLU A 118 -8.64 2.41 23.09
CA GLU A 118 -7.76 1.37 23.61
C GLU A 118 -7.01 0.65 22.46
N PHE A 119 -7.75 0.23 21.44
CA PHE A 119 -7.16 -0.44 20.26
C PHE A 119 -6.03 0.37 19.63
N VAL A 120 -6.20 1.70 19.46
CA VAL A 120 -5.18 2.57 18.85
C VAL A 120 -4.23 3.21 19.87
N GLN A 121 -4.34 2.84 21.16
CA GLN A 121 -3.47 3.33 22.26
C GLN A 121 -3.54 4.87 22.42
N LEU A 122 -4.75 5.41 22.40
CA LEU A 122 -5.00 6.84 22.61
C LEU A 122 -5.90 7.13 23.81
N THR A 123 -6.15 6.16 24.69
CA THR A 123 -7.02 6.30 25.87
C THR A 123 -6.60 7.47 26.76
N GLU A 124 -5.31 7.58 27.08
CA GLU A 124 -4.75 8.68 27.89
C GLU A 124 -4.86 10.06 27.22
N LYS A 125 -4.95 10.08 25.90
CA LYS A 125 -5.09 11.29 25.06
C LYS A 125 -6.54 11.61 24.70
N SER A 126 -7.52 10.88 25.23
CA SER A 126 -8.95 10.99 24.87
C SER A 126 -9.51 12.40 24.94
N LYS A 127 -9.03 13.21 25.88
CA LYS A 127 -9.44 14.62 26.11
C LYS A 127 -8.51 15.65 25.45
N ALA A 128 -7.39 15.22 24.84
CA ALA A 128 -6.47 16.12 24.17
C ALA A 128 -7.11 16.68 22.90
N LYS A 129 -6.69 17.87 22.47
CA LYS A 129 -7.06 18.42 21.18
C LYS A 129 -6.31 17.67 20.07
N VAL A 130 -6.90 17.62 18.87
CA VAL A 130 -6.27 16.95 17.71
C VAL A 130 -4.95 17.62 17.33
N GLU A 131 -4.85 18.93 17.47
CA GLU A 131 -3.62 19.68 17.17
C GLU A 131 -2.42 19.31 18.07
N ASP A 132 -2.69 18.83 19.29
CA ASP A 132 -1.65 18.38 20.25
C ASP A 132 -1.12 16.97 19.94
N LEU A 133 -1.67 16.28 18.95
CA LEU A 133 -1.25 14.94 18.55
C LEU A 133 -0.09 14.98 17.55
N SER A 134 0.84 14.03 17.68
CA SER A 134 1.82 13.76 16.63
C SER A 134 1.14 13.23 15.35
N GLY A 135 1.81 13.31 14.19
CA GLY A 135 1.30 12.77 12.93
C GLY A 135 0.89 11.29 13.05
N GLY A 136 1.72 10.47 13.68
CA GLY A 136 1.41 9.06 13.93
C GLY A 136 0.19 8.86 14.84
N MET A 137 -0.04 9.73 15.83
CA MET A 137 -1.23 9.70 16.66
C MET A 137 -2.49 10.12 15.87
N LYS A 138 -2.38 11.17 15.04
CA LYS A 138 -3.48 11.60 14.15
C LYS A 138 -3.86 10.47 13.19
N ARG A 139 -2.88 9.81 12.60
CA ARG A 139 -3.13 8.68 11.69
C ARG A 139 -3.82 7.51 12.39
N ARG A 140 -3.39 7.15 13.60
CA ARG A 140 -4.05 6.13 14.42
C ARG A 140 -5.49 6.51 14.77
N LEU A 141 -5.76 7.77 15.10
CA LEU A 141 -7.11 8.28 15.35
C LEU A 141 -7.99 8.22 14.08
N THR A 142 -7.45 8.57 12.91
CA THR A 142 -8.15 8.49 11.62
C THR A 142 -8.56 7.04 11.31
N ILE A 143 -7.68 6.07 11.59
CA ILE A 143 -8.01 4.65 11.45
C ILE A 143 -9.08 4.22 12.46
N ALA A 144 -8.96 4.60 13.74
CA ALA A 144 -10.00 4.31 14.73
C ALA A 144 -11.36 4.87 14.30
N ARG A 145 -11.38 6.09 13.76
CA ARG A 145 -12.59 6.72 13.23
C ARG A 145 -13.20 5.93 12.07
N SER A 146 -12.36 5.40 11.17
CA SER A 146 -12.83 4.58 10.04
C SER A 146 -13.40 3.21 10.44
N LEU A 147 -13.19 2.81 11.69
CA LEU A 147 -13.70 1.54 12.26
C LEU A 147 -14.96 1.71 13.12
N ILE A 148 -15.44 2.95 13.35
CA ILE A 148 -16.50 3.23 14.31
C ILE A 148 -17.83 2.53 13.96
N ASN A 149 -18.13 2.38 12.68
CA ASN A 149 -19.33 1.75 12.16
C ASN A 149 -19.21 0.22 11.97
N ARG A 150 -18.15 -0.43 12.48
CA ARG A 150 -17.86 -1.86 12.27
C ARG A 150 -17.94 -2.27 10.80
N PRO A 151 -17.07 -1.71 9.94
CA PRO A 151 -17.16 -1.91 8.50
C PRO A 151 -16.86 -3.36 8.11
N ASP A 152 -17.50 -3.83 7.03
CA ASP A 152 -17.16 -5.11 6.38
C ASP A 152 -15.89 -4.99 5.55
N LEU A 153 -15.59 -3.77 5.08
CA LEU A 153 -14.48 -3.44 4.19
C LEU A 153 -13.83 -2.13 4.63
N LEU A 154 -12.54 -2.17 4.92
CA LEU A 154 -11.73 -1.01 5.28
C LEU A 154 -10.84 -0.61 4.11
N LEU A 155 -11.00 0.62 3.64
CA LEU A 155 -10.22 1.24 2.59
C LEU A 155 -9.16 2.14 3.21
N LEU A 156 -7.90 1.93 2.86
CA LEU A 156 -6.73 2.61 3.42
C LEU A 156 -5.92 3.24 2.27
N ASP A 157 -6.05 4.54 2.10
CA ASP A 157 -5.30 5.25 1.05
C ASP A 157 -3.97 5.76 1.63
N GLU A 158 -2.87 5.11 1.24
CA GLU A 158 -1.50 5.38 1.70
C GLU A 158 -1.39 5.51 3.24
N PRO A 159 -1.71 4.46 4.01
CA PRO A 159 -1.93 4.57 5.45
C PRO A 159 -0.69 4.96 6.26
N THR A 160 0.53 4.73 5.73
CA THR A 160 1.78 4.98 6.45
C THR A 160 2.58 6.17 5.92
N THR A 161 2.08 6.86 4.91
CA THR A 161 2.77 8.04 4.35
C THR A 161 2.99 9.12 5.41
N GLY A 162 4.24 9.61 5.49
CA GLY A 162 4.64 10.63 6.47
C GLY A 162 4.83 10.13 7.91
N LEU A 163 4.76 8.84 8.15
CA LEU A 163 5.04 8.25 9.46
C LEU A 163 6.53 7.88 9.58
N ASP A 164 7.07 8.08 10.78
CA ASP A 164 8.38 7.53 11.14
C ASP A 164 8.35 5.99 11.18
N PRO A 165 9.51 5.29 11.09
CA PRO A 165 9.55 3.84 11.03
C PRO A 165 8.85 3.15 12.22
N GLN A 166 8.95 3.71 13.43
CA GLN A 166 8.34 3.12 14.62
C GLN A 166 6.81 3.24 14.56
N ALA A 167 6.29 4.40 14.18
CA ALA A 167 4.84 4.61 14.02
C ALA A 167 4.26 3.71 12.91
N ARG A 168 5.02 3.49 11.82
CA ARG A 168 4.66 2.57 10.73
C ARG A 168 4.48 1.14 11.23
N HIS A 169 5.45 0.60 11.99
CA HIS A 169 5.37 -0.76 12.54
C HIS A 169 4.18 -0.93 13.50
N VAL A 170 3.93 0.06 14.38
CA VAL A 170 2.77 0.06 15.26
C VAL A 170 1.46 0.00 14.46
N LEU A 171 1.39 0.73 13.35
CA LEU A 171 0.22 0.73 12.49
C LEU A 171 0.04 -0.63 11.79
N TRP A 172 1.11 -1.19 11.22
CA TRP A 172 1.06 -2.51 10.58
C TRP A 172 0.54 -3.61 11.53
N ASP A 173 1.01 -3.62 12.80
CA ASP A 173 0.50 -4.54 13.82
C ASP A 173 -1.02 -4.40 14.02
N LYS A 174 -1.54 -3.15 14.05
CA LYS A 174 -2.98 -2.91 14.17
C LYS A 174 -3.76 -3.40 12.94
N LEU A 175 -3.28 -3.12 11.73
CA LEU A 175 -3.92 -3.58 10.50
C LEU A 175 -3.89 -5.11 10.38
N PHE A 176 -2.79 -5.74 10.77
CA PHE A 176 -2.67 -7.19 10.80
C PHE A 176 -3.69 -7.82 11.77
N ARG A 177 -3.89 -7.24 12.96
CA ARG A 177 -4.92 -7.71 13.91
C ARG A 177 -6.33 -7.55 13.36
N LEU A 178 -6.64 -6.47 12.67
CA LEU A 178 -7.93 -6.27 12.00
C LEU A 178 -8.19 -7.36 10.94
N LYS A 179 -7.18 -7.66 10.13
CA LYS A 179 -7.23 -8.75 9.16
C LYS A 179 -7.49 -10.11 9.85
N GLN A 180 -6.77 -10.42 10.93
CA GLN A 180 -6.99 -11.65 11.70
C GLN A 180 -8.40 -11.72 12.30
N ALA A 181 -9.01 -10.59 12.63
CA ALA A 181 -10.40 -10.50 13.07
C ALA A 181 -11.42 -10.63 11.91
N GLY A 182 -10.96 -10.86 10.67
CA GLY A 182 -11.82 -11.09 9.50
C GLY A 182 -12.23 -9.84 8.73
N VAL A 183 -11.69 -8.66 9.08
CA VAL A 183 -11.95 -7.43 8.31
C VAL A 183 -11.23 -7.51 6.97
N THR A 184 -11.94 -7.23 5.88
CA THR A 184 -11.34 -7.12 4.55
C THR A 184 -10.63 -5.77 4.43
N LEU A 185 -9.36 -5.78 4.03
CA LEU A 185 -8.57 -4.56 3.86
C LEU A 185 -8.30 -4.33 2.37
N VAL A 186 -8.43 -3.08 1.92
CA VAL A 186 -7.95 -2.63 0.62
C VAL A 186 -6.99 -1.47 0.86
N ILE A 187 -5.76 -1.63 0.40
CA ILE A 187 -4.65 -0.73 0.72
C ILE A 187 -4.09 -0.18 -0.58
N THR A 188 -3.96 1.13 -0.71
CA THR A 188 -3.09 1.72 -1.73
C THR A 188 -1.76 2.07 -1.10
N THR A 189 -0.68 1.81 -1.80
CA THR A 189 0.66 2.18 -1.33
C THR A 189 1.63 2.34 -2.51
N HIS A 190 2.68 3.10 -2.28
CA HIS A 190 3.86 3.14 -3.11
C HIS A 190 5.08 2.55 -2.36
N TYR A 191 4.88 2.08 -1.11
CA TYR A 191 5.91 1.42 -0.31
C TYR A 191 5.82 -0.09 -0.49
N MET A 192 6.89 -0.71 -1.04
CA MET A 192 6.96 -2.14 -1.28
C MET A 192 6.97 -2.95 0.00
N ASP A 193 7.70 -2.49 1.01
CA ASP A 193 7.76 -3.09 2.33
C ASP A 193 6.38 -3.16 2.99
N GLU A 194 5.55 -2.13 2.84
CA GLU A 194 4.17 -2.15 3.32
C GLU A 194 3.33 -3.21 2.59
N ALA A 195 3.46 -3.27 1.25
CA ALA A 195 2.75 -4.25 0.45
C ALA A 195 3.17 -5.70 0.78
N GLU A 196 4.47 -5.94 0.99
CA GLU A 196 4.99 -7.26 1.38
C GLU A 196 4.50 -7.70 2.76
N GLN A 197 4.41 -6.77 3.73
CA GLN A 197 4.04 -7.09 5.10
C GLN A 197 2.53 -7.27 5.30
N LEU A 198 1.71 -6.52 4.60
CA LEU A 198 0.27 -6.47 4.87
C LEU A 198 -0.58 -7.25 3.88
N CYS A 199 -0.20 -7.29 2.59
CA CYS A 199 -1.07 -7.80 1.55
C CYS A 199 -0.95 -9.33 1.38
N ASP A 200 -2.09 -10.00 1.27
CA ASP A 200 -2.15 -11.40 0.83
C ASP A 200 -1.98 -11.49 -0.68
N ARG A 201 -2.57 -10.52 -1.37
CA ARG A 201 -2.55 -10.37 -2.82
C ARG A 201 -2.53 -8.89 -3.18
N LEU A 202 -1.90 -8.56 -4.27
CA LEU A 202 -1.85 -7.19 -4.76
C LEU A 202 -1.82 -7.15 -6.28
N VAL A 203 -2.17 -5.99 -6.81
CA VAL A 203 -1.92 -5.60 -8.19
C VAL A 203 -0.84 -4.53 -8.24
N VAL A 204 0.07 -4.66 -9.20
CA VAL A 204 1.01 -3.60 -9.55
C VAL A 204 0.35 -2.74 -10.63
N MET A 205 0.18 -1.45 -10.34
CA MET A 205 -0.41 -0.49 -11.26
C MET A 205 0.64 0.46 -11.82
N ASP A 206 0.62 0.66 -13.12
CA ASP A 206 1.36 1.73 -13.80
C ASP A 206 0.49 2.38 -14.89
N LYS A 207 0.52 3.71 -14.97
CA LYS A 207 -0.16 4.52 -16.02
C LYS A 207 -1.64 4.16 -16.26
N GLY A 208 -2.35 3.80 -15.17
CA GLY A 208 -3.78 3.46 -15.21
C GLY A 208 -4.09 2.01 -15.60
N LEU A 209 -3.09 1.16 -15.72
CA LEU A 209 -3.21 -0.27 -16.05
C LEU A 209 -2.69 -1.13 -14.90
N ILE A 210 -3.17 -2.38 -14.83
CA ILE A 210 -2.56 -3.43 -14.02
C ILE A 210 -1.49 -4.10 -14.88
N VAL A 211 -0.25 -4.14 -14.39
CA VAL A 211 0.89 -4.77 -15.07
C VAL A 211 1.25 -6.14 -14.50
N ALA A 212 0.88 -6.41 -13.25
CA ALA A 212 1.00 -7.72 -12.62
C ALA A 212 -0.01 -7.88 -11.47
N GLU A 213 -0.38 -9.12 -11.15
CA GLU A 213 -1.24 -9.47 -10.02
C GLU A 213 -0.76 -10.76 -9.38
N GLY A 214 -0.68 -10.80 -8.04
CA GLY A 214 -0.29 -11.99 -7.31
C GLY A 214 -0.11 -11.75 -5.82
N SER A 215 0.31 -12.78 -5.08
CA SER A 215 0.85 -12.56 -3.74
C SER A 215 2.25 -11.93 -3.86
N PRO A 216 2.73 -11.18 -2.86
CA PRO A 216 4.08 -10.61 -2.89
C PRO A 216 5.14 -11.65 -3.28
N LEU A 217 5.10 -12.81 -2.63
CA LEU A 217 6.05 -13.90 -2.89
C LEU A 217 5.92 -14.50 -4.30
N ALA A 218 4.69 -14.61 -4.83
CA ALA A 218 4.48 -15.11 -6.19
C ALA A 218 5.06 -14.15 -7.23
N LEU A 219 4.79 -12.84 -7.06
CA LEU A 219 5.32 -11.80 -7.95
C LEU A 219 6.85 -11.75 -7.95
N ILE A 220 7.47 -11.88 -6.76
CA ILE A 220 8.94 -11.93 -6.66
C ILE A 220 9.49 -13.14 -7.41
N ARG A 221 8.89 -14.31 -7.26
CA ARG A 221 9.33 -15.55 -7.95
C ARG A 221 9.13 -15.53 -9.46
N GLU A 222 8.10 -14.83 -9.94
CA GLU A 222 7.75 -14.78 -11.36
C GLU A 222 8.55 -13.71 -12.12
N HIS A 223 8.87 -12.59 -11.48
CA HIS A 223 9.43 -11.41 -12.14
C HIS A 223 10.84 -11.03 -11.68
N SER A 224 11.45 -11.81 -10.77
CA SER A 224 12.83 -11.60 -10.32
C SER A 224 13.53 -12.93 -10.05
N THR A 225 14.86 -12.89 -9.96
CA THR A 225 15.67 -14.02 -9.49
C THR A 225 15.54 -14.20 -7.98
N ARG A 226 16.10 -15.28 -7.45
CA ARG A 226 16.08 -15.55 -6.02
C ARG A 226 16.84 -14.52 -5.19
N GLU A 227 17.98 -14.04 -5.72
CA GLU A 227 18.91 -13.18 -5.01
C GLU A 227 19.37 -12.02 -5.90
N VAL A 228 19.88 -10.99 -5.27
CA VAL A 228 20.53 -9.84 -5.90
C VAL A 228 21.86 -9.61 -5.23
N ALA A 229 22.93 -9.59 -5.99
CA ALA A 229 24.24 -9.13 -5.53
C ALA A 229 24.36 -7.63 -5.82
N GLU A 230 24.44 -6.82 -4.77
CA GLU A 230 24.72 -5.39 -4.86
C GLU A 230 26.25 -5.18 -4.82
N LEU A 231 26.79 -4.56 -5.85
CA LEU A 231 28.22 -4.28 -5.98
C LEU A 231 28.41 -2.77 -6.00
N ARG A 232 29.14 -2.24 -5.02
CA ARG A 232 29.49 -0.82 -4.97
C ARG A 232 30.96 -0.64 -5.35
N PHE A 233 31.22 0.22 -6.31
CA PHE A 233 32.54 0.61 -6.76
C PHE A 233 32.79 2.10 -6.52
N GLY A 234 33.90 2.62 -6.98
CA GLY A 234 34.18 4.07 -6.94
C GLY A 234 33.14 4.89 -7.71
N VAL A 235 33.01 6.15 -7.34
CA VAL A 235 32.04 7.06 -7.97
C VAL A 235 32.34 7.19 -9.47
N GLY A 236 31.35 6.94 -10.31
CA GLY A 236 31.44 7.03 -11.78
C GLY A 236 32.02 5.79 -12.47
N GLU A 237 32.35 4.72 -11.75
CA GLU A 237 32.91 3.48 -12.34
C GLU A 237 31.83 2.46 -12.73
N HIS A 238 30.60 2.59 -12.21
CA HIS A 238 29.55 1.58 -12.35
C HIS A 238 29.17 1.28 -13.80
N GLU A 239 28.98 2.30 -14.64
CA GLU A 239 28.65 2.11 -16.05
C GLU A 239 29.76 1.34 -16.81
N ALA A 240 31.03 1.69 -16.56
CA ALA A 240 32.16 1.04 -17.20
C ALA A 240 32.39 -0.41 -16.73
N LEU A 241 31.97 -0.71 -15.50
CA LEU A 241 32.09 -2.05 -14.91
C LEU A 241 30.88 -2.94 -15.18
N ALA A 242 29.75 -2.37 -15.56
CA ALA A 242 28.52 -3.13 -15.85
C ALA A 242 28.74 -4.20 -16.94
N GLU A 243 29.47 -3.87 -18.02
CA GLU A 243 29.78 -4.81 -19.08
C GLU A 243 30.63 -5.99 -18.59
N LYS A 244 31.50 -5.76 -17.58
CA LYS A 244 32.39 -6.79 -17.04
C LYS A 244 31.66 -7.79 -16.12
N VAL A 245 30.46 -7.48 -15.68
CA VAL A 245 29.64 -8.34 -14.81
C VAL A 245 28.32 -8.77 -15.48
N ALA A 246 28.08 -8.35 -16.73
CA ALA A 246 26.82 -8.57 -17.44
C ALA A 246 26.45 -10.05 -17.61
N ASP A 247 27.45 -10.96 -17.70
CA ASP A 247 27.25 -12.39 -17.84
C ASP A 247 27.25 -13.16 -16.51
N LEU A 248 27.35 -12.47 -15.38
CA LEU A 248 27.35 -13.09 -14.05
C LEU A 248 25.95 -13.30 -13.48
N GLY A 249 24.91 -12.73 -14.09
CA GLY A 249 23.53 -12.88 -13.68
C GLY A 249 22.58 -12.87 -14.88
N GLU A 250 21.31 -13.07 -14.63
CA GLU A 250 20.26 -13.01 -15.66
C GLU A 250 20.02 -11.57 -16.15
N ARG A 251 20.24 -10.60 -15.27
CA ARG A 251 20.06 -9.18 -15.51
C ARG A 251 21.04 -8.37 -14.66
N VAL A 252 21.51 -7.27 -15.21
CA VAL A 252 22.31 -6.28 -14.48
C VAL A 252 21.67 -4.92 -14.60
N GLU A 253 21.50 -4.23 -13.49
CA GLU A 253 21.04 -2.85 -13.44
C GLU A 253 22.12 -1.93 -12.89
N VAL A 254 22.25 -0.79 -13.55
CA VAL A 254 23.22 0.25 -13.18
C VAL A 254 22.47 1.33 -12.42
N LEU A 255 22.80 1.49 -11.15
CA LEU A 255 22.35 2.61 -10.33
C LEU A 255 23.52 3.59 -10.15
N PRO A 256 23.26 4.86 -9.80
CA PRO A 256 24.31 5.86 -9.62
C PRO A 256 25.39 5.48 -8.60
N ASP A 257 25.03 4.66 -7.60
CA ASP A 257 25.90 4.30 -6.47
C ASP A 257 26.23 2.80 -6.39
N ARG A 258 25.68 1.96 -7.28
CA ARG A 258 25.87 0.49 -7.25
C ARG A 258 25.45 -0.19 -8.55
N LEU A 259 25.92 -1.42 -8.74
CA LEU A 259 25.36 -2.38 -9.70
C LEU A 259 24.50 -3.39 -8.96
N LEU A 260 23.37 -3.76 -9.53
CA LEU A 260 22.53 -4.86 -9.09
C LEU A 260 22.67 -6.00 -10.09
N VAL A 261 23.18 -7.13 -9.63
CA VAL A 261 23.33 -8.35 -10.45
C VAL A 261 22.31 -9.36 -9.94
N TYR A 262 21.32 -9.65 -10.76
CA TYR A 262 20.22 -10.56 -10.46
C TYR A 262 20.62 -11.99 -10.78
N SER A 263 20.61 -12.88 -9.78
CA SER A 263 21.05 -14.27 -9.89
C SER A 263 20.31 -15.17 -8.90
N ASP A 264 20.32 -16.46 -9.16
CA ASP A 264 19.82 -17.45 -8.19
C ASP A 264 20.84 -17.73 -7.07
N ASP A 265 22.13 -17.41 -7.30
CA ASP A 265 23.23 -17.55 -6.33
C ASP A 265 24.11 -16.29 -6.33
N GLY A 266 23.83 -15.40 -5.38
CA GLY A 266 24.56 -14.13 -5.23
C GLY A 266 25.98 -14.31 -4.73
N GLU A 267 26.26 -15.35 -3.94
CA GLU A 267 27.60 -15.65 -3.45
C GLU A 267 28.52 -16.09 -4.61
N GLU A 268 28.01 -16.89 -5.56
CA GLU A 268 28.74 -17.25 -6.78
C GLU A 268 29.06 -16.02 -7.62
N VAL A 269 28.13 -15.07 -7.72
CA VAL A 269 28.39 -13.78 -8.41
C VAL A 269 29.57 -13.04 -7.78
N ILE A 270 29.58 -12.92 -6.42
CA ILE A 270 30.68 -12.23 -5.73
C ILE A 270 32.01 -12.95 -5.95
N ALA A 271 32.04 -14.28 -5.88
CA ALA A 271 33.26 -15.05 -6.12
C ALA A 271 33.83 -14.76 -7.54
N LYS A 272 32.96 -14.80 -8.57
CA LYS A 272 33.36 -14.50 -9.95
C LYS A 272 33.81 -13.04 -10.16
N VAL A 273 33.20 -12.08 -9.45
CA VAL A 273 33.65 -10.67 -9.48
C VAL A 273 35.10 -10.55 -9.00
N HIS A 274 35.45 -11.22 -7.88
CA HIS A 274 36.81 -11.21 -7.35
C HIS A 274 37.79 -11.97 -8.27
N GLU A 275 37.37 -13.11 -8.86
CA GLU A 275 38.21 -13.86 -9.84
C GLU A 275 38.57 -13.03 -11.07
N ARG A 276 37.69 -12.08 -11.47
CA ARG A 276 37.94 -11.13 -12.55
C ARG A 276 38.86 -9.96 -12.17
N GLY A 277 39.34 -9.95 -10.93
CA GLY A 277 40.15 -8.86 -10.39
C GLY A 277 39.40 -7.56 -10.17
N LEU A 278 38.06 -7.64 -10.04
CA LEU A 278 37.24 -6.51 -9.67
C LEU A 278 37.17 -6.42 -8.15
N GLU A 279 37.44 -5.24 -7.61
CA GLU A 279 37.47 -5.00 -6.16
C GLU A 279 36.37 -3.99 -5.78
N PRO A 280 35.12 -4.43 -5.54
CA PRO A 280 34.07 -3.54 -5.07
C PRO A 280 34.41 -3.03 -3.66
N VAL A 281 34.10 -1.77 -3.40
CA VAL A 281 34.26 -1.13 -2.06
C VAL A 281 33.33 -1.77 -1.04
N ALA A 282 32.15 -2.24 -1.48
CA ALA A 282 31.21 -2.99 -0.65
C ALA A 282 30.38 -3.95 -1.51
N VAL A 283 30.05 -5.10 -0.91
CA VAL A 283 29.18 -6.12 -1.51
C VAL A 283 28.07 -6.49 -0.53
N LEU A 284 26.87 -6.75 -1.06
CA LEU A 284 25.75 -7.24 -0.28
C LEU A 284 24.95 -8.26 -1.11
N VAL A 285 24.77 -9.48 -0.59
CA VAL A 285 23.78 -10.42 -1.15
C VAL A 285 22.50 -10.32 -0.35
N ARG A 286 21.40 -10.09 -1.06
CA ARG A 286 20.06 -10.07 -0.45
C ARG A 286 19.05 -10.86 -1.27
N ARG A 287 17.94 -11.23 -0.67
CA ARG A 287 16.78 -11.74 -1.40
C ARG A 287 16.18 -10.65 -2.28
N SER A 288 15.59 -11.05 -3.40
CA SER A 288 14.77 -10.16 -4.20
C SER A 288 13.51 -9.73 -3.45
N THR A 289 13.06 -8.51 -3.71
CA THR A 289 11.91 -7.86 -3.10
C THR A 289 10.91 -7.39 -4.15
N LEU A 290 9.76 -6.86 -3.74
CA LEU A 290 8.82 -6.22 -4.69
C LEU A 290 9.42 -4.99 -5.38
N GLU A 291 10.46 -4.35 -4.82
CA GLU A 291 11.18 -3.27 -5.49
C GLU A 291 11.85 -3.77 -6.77
N ASP A 292 12.50 -4.93 -6.71
CA ASP A 292 13.13 -5.57 -7.87
C ASP A 292 12.10 -5.98 -8.93
N VAL A 293 10.93 -6.45 -8.49
CA VAL A 293 9.78 -6.76 -9.37
C VAL A 293 9.30 -5.50 -10.10
N PHE A 294 9.09 -4.42 -9.34
CA PHE A 294 8.61 -3.17 -9.92
C PHE A 294 9.59 -2.60 -10.94
N LEU A 295 10.87 -2.60 -10.60
CA LEU A 295 11.96 -2.17 -11.47
C LEU A 295 12.01 -3.02 -12.76
N SER A 296 11.84 -4.34 -12.63
CA SER A 296 11.75 -5.27 -13.78
C SER A 296 10.57 -4.96 -14.70
N LEU A 297 9.39 -4.70 -14.13
CA LEU A 297 8.15 -4.50 -14.90
C LEU A 297 8.05 -3.12 -15.55
N THR A 298 8.66 -2.09 -14.96
CA THR A 298 8.45 -0.69 -15.39
C THR A 298 9.70 0.00 -15.91
N GLY A 299 10.89 -0.58 -15.68
CA GLY A 299 12.19 -0.02 -16.03
C GLY A 299 12.57 1.23 -15.23
N ARG A 300 11.90 1.49 -14.10
CA ARG A 300 12.16 2.65 -13.23
C ARG A 300 11.89 2.32 -11.76
N THR A 301 12.52 3.05 -10.84
CA THR A 301 12.22 2.98 -9.41
C THR A 301 10.90 3.70 -9.08
N LEU A 302 10.28 3.40 -7.93
CA LEU A 302 9.07 4.12 -7.47
C LEU A 302 9.34 5.54 -6.95
N VAL A 303 10.61 5.92 -6.85
CA VAL A 303 11.06 7.16 -6.18
C VAL A 303 11.18 8.34 -7.17
N ASP A 304 10.66 8.24 -8.37
CA ASP A 304 10.66 9.35 -9.36
C ASP A 304 9.36 10.16 -9.33
#